data_57f901ad0838de188f19d5bee2a5cf2a
#
_entry.id   57f901ad0838de188f19d5bee2a5cf2a
#
_cell.length_a   1.000
_cell.length_b   1.000
_cell.length_c   1.000
_cell.angle_alpha   90.00
_cell.angle_beta   90.00
_cell.angle_gamma   90.00
#
_symmetry.space_group_name_H-M   'P 1'
#
loop_
_entity.id
_entity.type
_entity.pdbx_description
1 polymer ?
#
loop_
_entity_poly.entity_id
_entity_poly.type
_entity_poly.pdbx_seq_one_letter_code
_entity_poly.pdbx_strand_id
1 'polypeptide(L)'
;MNQQRSRRYRSYCRALIGVVGVGLMLATIAVFLPVALMATLHQWLGLGDFPDAPITIYLARSTSLLYAMHGAVMFFVAWDFERCEPLVPLLGWLHVVLGIAMIGVDLNAGMPLYWTAGEGLPIALTGGAILWLNDRSTPSTQ
;
A
#
# COMPACT_ATOMS: atom_id res chain seq x y z
N MET A 1 -24.63 -12.35 -15.39
CA MET A 1 -23.17 -12.64 -15.27
C MET A 1 -23.00 -14.02 -14.64
N ASN A 2 -22.11 -14.88 -15.18
CA ASN A 2 -21.98 -16.29 -14.71
C ASN A 2 -21.40 -16.29 -13.27
N GLN A 3 -22.05 -16.98 -12.31
CA GLN A 3 -21.63 -17.08 -10.90
C GLN A 3 -20.16 -17.51 -10.73
N GLN A 4 -19.67 -18.36 -11.62
CA GLN A 4 -18.27 -18.80 -11.61
C GLN A 4 -17.29 -17.65 -11.89
N ARG A 5 -17.67 -16.71 -12.73
CA ARG A 5 -16.87 -15.53 -13.07
C ARG A 5 -16.79 -14.58 -11.89
N SER A 6 -17.91 -14.30 -11.22
CA SER A 6 -17.97 -13.48 -10.01
C SER A 6 -17.08 -14.05 -8.89
N ARG A 7 -17.14 -15.37 -8.64
CA ARG A 7 -16.29 -16.04 -7.65
C ARG A 7 -14.79 -15.87 -7.94
N ARG A 8 -14.39 -15.90 -9.22
CA ARG A 8 -12.97 -15.70 -9.60
C ARG A 8 -12.51 -14.26 -9.30
N TYR A 9 -13.30 -13.25 -9.63
CA TYR A 9 -12.95 -11.85 -9.34
C TYR A 9 -12.86 -11.61 -7.83
N ARG A 10 -13.75 -12.18 -7.05
CA ARG A 10 -13.71 -12.15 -5.59
C ARG A 10 -12.41 -12.77 -5.03
N SER A 11 -12.01 -13.92 -5.55
CA SER A 11 -10.75 -14.58 -5.18
C SER A 11 -9.53 -13.72 -5.54
N TYR A 12 -9.52 -13.08 -6.71
CA TYR A 12 -8.43 -12.18 -7.11
C TYR A 12 -8.37 -10.92 -6.25
N CYS A 13 -9.52 -10.32 -5.92
CA CYS A 13 -9.60 -9.18 -5.02
C CYS A 13 -9.03 -9.53 -3.63
N ARG A 14 -9.47 -10.65 -3.06
CA ARG A 14 -8.94 -11.17 -1.79
C ARG A 14 -7.43 -11.40 -1.85
N ALA A 15 -6.93 -12.04 -2.90
CA ALA A 15 -5.51 -12.31 -3.07
C ALA A 15 -4.68 -11.02 -3.20
N LEU A 16 -5.16 -10.04 -3.99
CA LEU A 16 -4.50 -8.74 -4.13
C LEU A 16 -4.37 -8.04 -2.79
N ILE A 17 -5.48 -7.91 -2.04
CA ILE A 17 -5.50 -7.27 -0.72
C ILE A 17 -4.54 -8.00 0.23
N GLY A 18 -4.55 -9.35 0.23
CA GLY A 18 -3.67 -10.15 1.08
C GLY A 18 -2.19 -9.98 0.75
N VAL A 19 -1.82 -10.02 -0.53
CA VAL A 19 -0.43 -9.84 -0.99
C VAL A 19 0.08 -8.45 -0.64
N VAL A 20 -0.71 -7.41 -0.91
CA VAL A 20 -0.35 -6.03 -0.54
C VAL A 20 -0.24 -5.90 0.98
N GLY A 21 -1.17 -6.47 1.73
CA GLY A 21 -1.13 -6.46 3.20
C GLY A 21 0.15 -7.09 3.75
N VAL A 22 0.53 -8.27 3.27
CA VAL A 22 1.78 -8.93 3.66
C VAL A 22 3.00 -8.09 3.27
N GLY A 23 3.01 -7.53 2.05
CA GLY A 23 4.09 -6.65 1.59
C GLY A 23 4.29 -5.45 2.51
N LEU A 24 3.20 -4.77 2.90
CA LEU A 24 3.25 -3.63 3.82
C LEU A 24 3.70 -4.04 5.24
N MET A 25 3.32 -5.23 5.71
CA MET A 25 3.78 -5.74 7.01
C MET A 25 5.30 -5.92 7.06
N LEU A 26 5.97 -6.16 5.93
CA LEU A 26 7.44 -6.23 5.87
C LEU A 26 8.11 -4.91 6.25
N ALA A 27 7.39 -3.78 6.20
CA ALA A 27 7.90 -2.51 6.72
C ALA A 27 8.26 -2.57 8.21
N THR A 28 7.74 -3.55 8.97
CA THR A 28 8.16 -3.82 10.35
C THR A 28 9.69 -4.03 10.46
N ILE A 29 10.32 -4.60 9.44
CA ILE A 29 11.76 -4.83 9.40
C ILE A 29 12.49 -3.49 9.50
N ALA A 30 12.02 -2.46 8.79
CA ALA A 30 12.64 -1.14 8.78
C ALA A 30 12.62 -0.45 10.15
N VAL A 31 11.66 -0.79 11.02
CA VAL A 31 11.60 -0.25 12.40
C VAL A 31 12.84 -0.62 13.21
N PHE A 32 13.39 -1.81 12.96
CA PHE A 32 14.54 -2.37 13.71
C PHE A 32 15.86 -2.23 12.97
N LEU A 33 15.88 -1.65 11.76
CA LEU A 33 17.11 -1.48 11.00
C LEU A 33 18.11 -0.57 11.74
N PRO A 34 19.41 -0.94 11.77
CA PRO A 34 20.48 -0.04 12.20
C PRO A 34 20.53 1.21 11.32
N VAL A 35 20.80 2.36 11.93
CA VAL A 35 20.87 3.67 11.21
C VAL A 35 21.89 3.61 10.07
N ALA A 36 23.04 2.98 10.27
CA ALA A 36 24.05 2.81 9.22
C ALA A 36 23.52 2.07 7.99
N LEU A 37 22.66 1.07 8.19
CA LEU A 37 22.04 0.35 7.07
C LEU A 37 20.95 1.20 6.38
N MET A 38 20.19 1.98 7.17
CA MET A 38 19.24 2.96 6.59
C MET A 38 19.98 3.96 5.69
N ALA A 39 21.12 4.50 6.17
CA ALA A 39 21.93 5.43 5.40
C ALA A 39 22.46 4.80 4.10
N THR A 40 22.97 3.57 4.17
CA THR A 40 23.44 2.84 2.98
C THR A 40 22.32 2.62 1.97
N LEU A 41 21.14 2.21 2.41
CA LEU A 41 19.98 2.00 1.53
C LEU A 41 19.51 3.32 0.91
N HIS A 42 19.51 4.41 1.66
CA HIS A 42 19.13 5.74 1.18
C HIS A 42 20.06 6.23 0.06
N GLN A 43 21.38 6.07 0.25
CA GLN A 43 22.38 6.39 -0.78
C GLN A 43 22.24 5.46 -2.01
N TRP A 44 22.04 4.17 -1.79
CA TRP A 44 21.86 3.20 -2.88
C TRP A 44 20.61 3.50 -3.73
N LEU A 45 19.56 4.01 -3.10
CA LEU A 45 18.35 4.49 -3.78
C LEU A 45 18.55 5.82 -4.51
N GLY A 46 19.73 6.44 -4.43
CA GLY A 46 20.02 7.72 -5.09
C GLY A 46 19.34 8.92 -4.45
N LEU A 47 18.97 8.82 -3.16
CA LEU A 47 18.31 9.89 -2.40
C LEU A 47 19.31 10.84 -1.71
N GLY A 48 20.62 10.62 -1.92
CA GLY A 48 21.68 11.41 -1.29
C GLY A 48 22.07 10.93 0.10
N ASP A 49 22.64 11.81 0.90
CA ASP A 49 23.04 11.48 2.26
C ASP A 49 21.82 11.39 3.19
N PHE A 50 21.82 10.35 4.04
CA PHE A 50 20.77 10.20 5.05
C PHE A 50 20.93 11.26 6.13
N PRO A 51 19.93 12.13 6.37
CA PRO A 51 20.08 13.21 7.36
C PRO A 51 20.29 12.65 8.77
N ASP A 52 21.41 13.00 9.39
CA ASP A 52 21.75 12.58 10.76
C ASP A 52 21.04 13.49 11.79
N ALA A 53 19.74 13.29 11.90
CA ALA A 53 18.90 14.00 12.87
C ALA A 53 17.94 13.04 13.56
N PRO A 54 17.71 13.16 14.88
CA PRO A 54 16.80 12.31 15.63
C PRO A 54 15.39 12.25 15.01
N ILE A 55 14.93 13.37 14.46
CA ILE A 55 13.61 13.46 13.80
C ILE A 55 13.52 12.59 12.56
N THR A 56 14.61 12.47 11.78
CA THR A 56 14.65 11.63 10.57
C THR A 56 14.47 10.16 10.95
N ILE A 57 15.19 9.70 11.96
CA ILE A 57 15.10 8.31 12.46
C ILE A 57 13.69 8.05 13.01
N TYR A 58 13.16 8.99 13.78
CA TYR A 58 11.81 8.92 14.32
C TYR A 58 10.77 8.79 13.20
N LEU A 59 10.82 9.67 12.20
CA LEU A 59 9.87 9.66 11.08
C LEU A 59 9.99 8.37 10.26
N ALA A 60 11.21 7.92 9.94
CA ALA A 60 11.42 6.69 9.20
C ALA A 60 10.81 5.47 9.91
N ARG A 61 11.04 5.34 11.23
CA ARG A 61 10.52 4.23 12.02
C ARG A 61 9.02 4.31 12.25
N SER A 62 8.49 5.50 12.57
CA SER A 62 7.07 5.68 12.81
C SER A 62 6.24 5.47 11.53
N THR A 63 6.71 5.98 10.39
CA THR A 63 6.07 5.73 9.09
C THR A 63 6.10 4.24 8.74
N SER A 64 7.23 3.57 8.95
CA SER A 64 7.33 2.12 8.73
C SER A 64 6.36 1.34 9.61
N LEU A 65 6.18 1.75 10.86
CA LEU A 65 5.19 1.13 11.76
C LEU A 65 3.76 1.37 11.30
N LEU A 66 3.44 2.57 10.78
CA LEU A 66 2.13 2.87 10.22
C LEU A 66 1.84 2.03 8.97
N TYR A 67 2.83 1.84 8.08
CA TYR A 67 2.68 0.93 6.94
C TYR A 67 2.45 -0.51 7.38
N ALA A 68 3.20 -0.98 8.38
CA ALA A 68 3.03 -2.34 8.91
C ALA A 68 1.64 -2.53 9.53
N MET A 69 1.15 -1.54 10.29
CA MET A 69 -0.19 -1.57 10.88
C MET A 69 -1.28 -1.57 9.78
N HIS A 70 -1.13 -0.72 8.77
CA HIS A 70 -2.04 -0.72 7.62
C HIS A 70 -2.04 -2.08 6.89
N GLY A 71 -0.85 -2.66 6.70
CA GLY A 71 -0.69 -4.01 6.14
C GLY A 71 -1.42 -5.07 6.95
N ALA A 72 -1.35 -5.01 8.29
CA ALA A 72 -2.06 -5.93 9.17
C ALA A 72 -3.59 -5.80 9.02
N VAL A 73 -4.11 -4.59 8.88
CA VAL A 73 -5.54 -4.35 8.59
C VAL A 73 -5.94 -4.96 7.25
N MET A 74 -5.16 -4.73 6.19
CA MET A 74 -5.41 -5.31 4.88
C MET A 74 -5.37 -6.84 4.91
N PHE A 75 -4.36 -7.40 5.58
CA PHE A 75 -4.25 -8.84 5.76
C PHE A 75 -5.47 -9.42 6.48
N PHE A 76 -5.94 -8.76 7.54
CA PHE A 76 -7.15 -9.17 8.24
C PHE A 76 -8.38 -9.14 7.34
N VAL A 77 -8.56 -8.08 6.54
CA VAL A 77 -9.65 -8.00 5.55
C VAL A 77 -9.58 -9.14 4.53
N ALA A 78 -8.38 -9.50 4.07
CA ALA A 78 -8.20 -10.63 3.18
C ALA A 78 -8.44 -11.98 3.86
N TRP A 79 -8.08 -12.10 5.14
CA TRP A 79 -8.28 -13.32 5.93
C TRP A 79 -9.77 -13.63 6.11
N ASP A 80 -10.54 -12.67 6.61
CA ASP A 80 -11.99 -12.79 6.80
C ASP A 80 -12.76 -11.96 5.76
N PHE A 81 -12.47 -12.23 4.49
CA PHE A 81 -12.94 -11.43 3.36
C PHE A 81 -14.48 -11.36 3.29
N GLU A 82 -15.17 -12.44 3.63
CA GLU A 82 -16.63 -12.49 3.56
C GLU A 82 -17.28 -11.52 4.55
N ARG A 83 -16.75 -11.45 5.75
CA ARG A 83 -17.26 -10.57 6.79
C ARG A 83 -16.84 -9.12 6.55
N CYS A 84 -15.66 -8.92 5.95
CA CYS A 84 -15.10 -7.60 5.68
C CYS A 84 -15.42 -7.07 4.27
N GLU A 85 -16.20 -7.77 3.46
CA GLU A 85 -16.56 -7.37 2.10
C GLU A 85 -17.09 -5.93 2.00
N PRO A 86 -17.92 -5.41 2.93
CA PRO A 86 -18.37 -4.01 2.90
C PRO A 86 -17.25 -2.97 3.03
N LEU A 87 -16.09 -3.35 3.56
CA LEU A 87 -14.91 -2.47 3.73
C LEU A 87 -14.04 -2.42 2.46
N VAL A 88 -14.20 -3.36 1.53
CA VAL A 88 -13.35 -3.46 0.33
C VAL A 88 -13.42 -2.20 -0.53
N PRO A 89 -14.58 -1.62 -0.84
CA PRO A 89 -14.64 -0.37 -1.60
C PRO A 89 -13.96 0.79 -0.86
N LEU A 90 -14.12 0.87 0.45
CA LEU A 90 -13.48 1.91 1.27
C LEU A 90 -11.95 1.78 1.16
N LEU A 91 -11.39 0.57 1.30
CA LEU A 91 -9.96 0.32 1.12
C LEU A 91 -9.48 0.74 -0.27
N GLY A 92 -10.24 0.40 -1.31
CA GLY A 92 -9.91 0.79 -2.67
C GLY A 92 -9.83 2.31 -2.82
N TRP A 93 -10.84 3.04 -2.36
CA TRP A 93 -10.84 4.50 -2.42
C TRP A 93 -9.75 5.15 -1.58
N LEU A 94 -9.47 4.64 -0.37
CA LEU A 94 -8.37 5.13 0.47
C LEU A 94 -7.03 4.99 -0.25
N HIS A 95 -6.77 3.88 -0.95
CA HIS A 95 -5.55 3.72 -1.72
C HIS A 95 -5.47 4.67 -2.92
N VAL A 96 -6.57 4.88 -3.65
CA VAL A 96 -6.59 5.85 -4.75
C VAL A 96 -6.26 7.25 -4.24
N VAL A 97 -6.94 7.69 -3.18
CA VAL A 97 -6.73 9.02 -2.60
C VAL A 97 -5.31 9.16 -2.04
N LEU A 98 -4.84 8.15 -1.30
CA LEU A 98 -3.49 8.14 -0.74
C LEU A 98 -2.43 8.20 -1.86
N GLY A 99 -2.56 7.38 -2.90
CA GLY A 99 -1.60 7.37 -4.00
C GLY A 99 -1.53 8.71 -4.74
N ILE A 100 -2.68 9.36 -4.99
CA ILE A 100 -2.73 10.69 -5.59
C ILE A 100 -2.09 11.73 -4.65
N ALA A 101 -2.38 11.66 -3.36
CA ALA A 101 -1.80 12.56 -2.37
C ALA A 101 -0.27 12.40 -2.28
N MET A 102 0.23 11.15 -2.30
CA MET A 102 1.67 10.86 -2.28
C MET A 102 2.37 11.40 -3.52
N ILE A 103 1.80 11.27 -4.71
CA ILE A 103 2.32 11.91 -5.92
C ILE A 103 2.46 13.43 -5.72
N GLY A 104 1.44 14.07 -5.14
CA GLY A 104 1.50 15.50 -4.85
C GLY A 104 2.58 15.87 -3.84
N VAL A 105 2.74 15.09 -2.78
CA VAL A 105 3.77 15.27 -1.76
C VAL A 105 5.16 15.12 -2.36
N ASP A 106 5.41 14.08 -3.14
CA ASP A 106 6.70 13.80 -3.77
C ASP A 106 7.11 14.91 -4.72
N LEU A 107 6.21 15.36 -5.58
CA LEU A 107 6.46 16.43 -6.53
C LEU A 107 6.75 17.76 -5.81
N ASN A 108 6.01 18.06 -4.74
CA ASN A 108 6.23 19.27 -3.95
C ASN A 108 7.55 19.23 -3.15
N ALA A 109 7.95 18.04 -2.71
CA ALA A 109 9.21 17.81 -2.01
C ALA A 109 10.43 17.75 -2.95
N GLY A 110 10.21 17.78 -4.27
CA GLY A 110 11.29 17.67 -5.26
C GLY A 110 11.91 16.27 -5.33
N MET A 111 11.13 15.22 -5.00
CA MET A 111 11.59 13.84 -5.08
C MET A 111 11.88 13.45 -6.53
N PRO A 112 12.84 12.54 -6.79
CA PRO A 112 13.12 12.05 -8.13
C PRO A 112 11.86 11.37 -8.74
N LEU A 113 11.64 11.56 -10.04
CA LEU A 113 10.45 11.01 -10.72
C LEU A 113 10.31 9.48 -10.61
N TYR A 114 11.45 8.75 -10.56
CA TYR A 114 11.40 7.30 -10.36
C TYR A 114 10.86 6.92 -8.98
N TRP A 115 11.09 7.77 -7.96
CA TRP A 115 10.52 7.58 -6.62
C TRP A 115 9.01 7.76 -6.65
N THR A 116 8.52 8.88 -7.16
CA THR A 116 7.09 9.16 -7.33
C THR A 116 6.38 8.06 -8.14
N ALA A 117 7.01 7.59 -9.23
CA ALA A 117 6.48 6.49 -10.02
C ALA A 117 6.50 5.16 -9.26
N GLY A 118 7.45 4.95 -8.37
CA GLY A 118 7.60 3.73 -7.56
C GLY A 118 6.74 3.69 -6.30
N GLU A 119 6.28 4.83 -5.80
CA GLU A 119 5.50 4.94 -4.56
C GLU A 119 4.03 5.30 -4.83
N GLY A 120 3.73 6.52 -5.19
CA GLY A 120 2.36 7.01 -5.31
C GLY A 120 1.55 6.32 -6.39
N LEU A 121 2.14 6.09 -7.56
CA LEU A 121 1.44 5.46 -8.69
C LEU A 121 1.03 4.00 -8.40
N PRO A 122 1.88 3.09 -7.88
CA PRO A 122 1.47 1.75 -7.52
C PRO A 122 0.38 1.71 -6.45
N ILE A 123 0.40 2.63 -5.48
CA ILE A 123 -0.64 2.74 -4.44
C ILE A 123 -1.98 3.08 -5.11
N ALA A 124 -2.02 4.10 -5.97
CA ALA A 124 -3.24 4.49 -6.67
C ALA A 124 -3.78 3.38 -7.59
N LEU A 125 -2.89 2.71 -8.34
CA LEU A 125 -3.26 1.58 -9.21
C LEU A 125 -3.79 0.39 -8.41
N THR A 126 -3.22 0.11 -7.25
CA THR A 126 -3.72 -0.93 -6.33
C THR A 126 -5.16 -0.61 -5.90
N GLY A 127 -5.43 0.64 -5.51
CA GLY A 127 -6.78 1.09 -5.18
C GLY A 127 -7.76 0.91 -6.34
N GLY A 128 -7.38 1.35 -7.53
CA GLY A 128 -8.18 1.17 -8.75
C GLY A 128 -8.44 -0.30 -9.08
N ALA A 129 -7.44 -1.16 -8.92
CA ALA A 129 -7.58 -2.59 -9.15
C ALA A 129 -8.53 -3.24 -8.12
N ILE A 130 -8.45 -2.87 -6.84
CA ILE A 130 -9.37 -3.34 -5.80
C ILE A 130 -10.81 -2.95 -6.16
N LEU A 131 -11.06 -1.69 -6.51
CA LEU A 131 -12.38 -1.20 -6.89
C LEU A 131 -12.93 -1.93 -8.12
N TRP A 132 -12.10 -2.08 -9.15
CA TRP A 132 -12.49 -2.78 -10.37
C TRP A 132 -12.82 -4.26 -10.15
N LEU A 133 -12.00 -4.96 -9.35
CA LEU A 133 -12.23 -6.36 -9.00
C LEU A 133 -13.49 -6.53 -8.15
N ASN A 134 -13.73 -5.61 -7.21
CA ASN A 134 -14.91 -5.61 -6.36
C ASN A 134 -16.19 -5.41 -7.18
N ASP A 135 -16.22 -4.43 -8.09
CA ASP A 135 -17.34 -4.20 -9.00
C ASP A 135 -17.68 -5.44 -9.85
N ARG A 136 -16.65 -6.13 -10.36
CA ARG A 136 -16.81 -7.36 -11.14
C ARG A 136 -17.21 -8.59 -10.31
N SER A 137 -17.02 -8.53 -9.00
CA SER A 137 -17.40 -9.59 -8.07
C SER A 137 -18.88 -9.51 -7.65
N THR A 138 -19.45 -8.30 -7.67
CA THR A 138 -20.85 -8.05 -7.28
C THR A 138 -21.78 -8.47 -8.41
N PRO A 139 -22.78 -9.34 -8.17
CA PRO A 139 -23.77 -9.64 -9.18
C PRO A 139 -24.56 -8.38 -9.56
N SER A 140 -24.68 -8.08 -10.85
CA SER A 140 -25.61 -7.02 -11.30
C SER A 140 -27.03 -7.41 -10.91
N THR A 141 -27.63 -6.70 -9.97
CA THR A 141 -29.06 -6.73 -9.69
C THR A 141 -29.77 -6.13 -10.94
N GLN A 142 -30.20 -6.99 -11.86
CA GLN A 142 -31.24 -6.68 -12.85
C GLN A 142 -32.56 -7.29 -12.38
#